data_78a7216e38b121d555f943184ee1a4ec
#
_entry.id   78a7216e38b121d555f943184ee1a4ec
#
_cell.length_a   1.000
_cell.length_b   1.000
_cell.length_c   1.000
_cell.angle_alpha   90.00
_cell.angle_beta   90.00
_cell.angle_gamma   90.00
#
_symmetry.space_group_name_H-M   'P 1'
#
loop_
_entity.id
_entity.type
_entity.pdbx_description
1 polymer ?
#
loop_
_entity_poly.entity_id
_entity_poly.type
_entity_poly.pdbx_seq_one_letter_code
_entity_poly.pdbx_strand_id
1 'polypeptide(L)' 'MNAGTNEKPTELVPSIRLDHFLQACGVETGGQAKQMIQNGNVRVNGEVELRRRKKLHEGDEVELEGEVFVVAPA' A
#
# COMPACT_ATOMS: atom_id res chain seq x y z
N MET A 1 21.09 -22.78 6.04
CA MET A 1 20.41 -22.39 5.73
C MET A 1 19.90 -22.01 5.82
N ASN A 2 19.96 -21.72 5.89
CA ASN A 2 19.25 -21.28 5.73
C ASN A 2 18.66 -20.86 5.53
N ALA A 3 19.08 -20.72 5.50
CA ALA A 3 18.41 -20.34 5.13
C ALA A 3 17.68 -19.99 4.92
N GLY A 4 17.82 -20.03 4.87
CA GLY A 4 17.00 -19.74 4.52
C GLY A 4 16.38 -19.25 4.56
N THR A 5 16.52 -19.07 4.63
CA THR A 5 15.90 -18.69 4.53
C THR A 5 15.13 -18.07 4.51
N ASN A 6 15.06 -17.79 4.67
CA ASN A 6 14.37 -17.31 4.60
C ASN A 6 13.85 -16.53 4.11
N GLU A 7 14.10 -16.24 3.66
CA GLU A 7 13.75 -15.49 3.01
C GLU A 7 12.72 -15.43 2.41
N LYS A 8 12.21 -15.42 2.67
CA LYS A 8 11.33 -15.48 2.09
C LYS A 8 10.32 -15.01 1.86
N PRO A 9 10.39 -15.05 2.04
CA PRO A 9 9.69 -14.47 1.00
C PRO A 9 8.46 -13.80 1.29
N THR A 10 8.46 -12.57 0.81
CA THR A 10 7.34 -11.71 1.06
C THR A 10 6.09 -12.14 0.30
N GLU A 11 6.25 -12.96 -0.73
CA GLU A 11 5.09 -13.46 -1.46
C GLU A 11 4.19 -14.33 -0.61
N LEU A 12 4.73 -14.89 0.47
CA LEU A 12 3.93 -15.72 1.35
C LEU A 12 3.18 -14.92 2.41
N VAL A 13 3.42 -13.61 2.49
CA VAL A 13 2.77 -12.76 3.47
C VAL A 13 1.63 -12.02 2.79
N PRO A 14 0.41 -12.04 3.36
CA PRO A 14 -0.69 -11.32 2.75
C PRO A 14 -0.35 -9.87 2.49
N SER A 15 -0.69 -9.40 1.32
CA SER A 15 -0.42 -8.02 0.95
C SER A 15 -1.55 -7.52 0.07
N ILE A 16 -1.65 -6.19 -0.03
CA ILE A 16 -2.62 -5.56 -0.90
C ILE A 16 -1.90 -4.45 -1.66
N ARG A 17 -2.25 -4.29 -2.94
CA ARG A 17 -1.67 -3.22 -3.74
C ARG A 17 -2.19 -1.88 -3.24
N LEU A 18 -1.34 -0.85 -3.36
CA LEU A 18 -1.70 0.49 -2.90
C LEU A 18 -2.97 1.00 -3.57
N ASP A 19 -3.09 0.84 -4.90
CA ASP A 19 -4.27 1.33 -5.59
C ASP A 19 -5.54 0.60 -5.13
N HIS A 20 -5.47 -0.69 -4.86
CA HIS A 20 -6.61 -1.43 -4.35
C HIS A 20 -6.95 -0.99 -2.92
N PHE A 21 -5.94 -0.73 -2.12
CA PHE A 21 -6.17 -0.27 -0.75
C PHE A 21 -6.89 1.08 -0.75
N LEU A 22 -6.51 1.98 -1.64
CA LEU A 22 -7.17 3.28 -1.72
C LEU A 22 -8.65 3.13 -2.06
N GLN A 23 -8.98 2.18 -2.92
CA GLN A 23 -10.39 1.92 -3.23
C GLN A 23 -11.14 1.40 -2.01
N ALA A 24 -10.48 0.58 -1.20
CA ALA A 24 -11.09 0.12 0.05
C ALA A 24 -11.29 1.26 1.03
N CYS A 25 -10.51 2.33 0.92
CA CYS A 25 -10.63 3.51 1.78
C CYS A 25 -11.62 4.54 1.25
N GLY A 26 -12.27 4.26 0.11
CA GLY A 26 -13.30 5.15 -0.39
C GLY A 26 -13.02 5.79 -1.74
N VAL A 27 -11.84 5.57 -2.33
CA VAL A 27 -11.56 6.07 -3.68
C VAL A 27 -12.36 5.23 -4.66
N GLU A 28 -13.13 5.89 -5.53
CA GLU A 28 -14.19 5.20 -6.27
C GLU A 28 -13.68 4.28 -7.36
N THR A 29 -12.60 4.67 -8.05
CA THR A 29 -12.12 3.89 -9.18
C THR A 29 -10.62 3.71 -9.13
N GLY A 30 -10.13 2.69 -9.85
CA GLY A 30 -8.71 2.48 -10.00
C GLY A 30 -8.01 3.61 -10.74
N GLY A 31 -8.69 4.22 -11.73
CA GLY A 31 -8.14 5.37 -12.43
C GLY A 31 -7.96 6.57 -11.53
N GLN A 32 -8.92 6.81 -10.64
CA GLN A 32 -8.79 7.88 -9.68
C GLN A 32 -7.65 7.62 -8.70
N ALA A 33 -7.55 6.38 -8.22
CA ALA A 33 -6.45 6.00 -7.33
C ALA A 33 -5.09 6.21 -8.01
N LYS A 34 -4.99 5.81 -9.29
CA LYS A 34 -3.77 5.99 -10.05
C LYS A 34 -3.37 7.47 -10.12
N GLN A 35 -4.35 8.34 -10.40
CA GLN A 35 -4.07 9.76 -10.50
C GLN A 35 -3.58 10.34 -9.17
N MET A 36 -4.23 9.98 -8.09
CA MET A 36 -3.84 10.47 -6.77
C MET A 36 -2.41 10.06 -6.43
N ILE A 37 -2.07 8.81 -6.72
CA ILE A 37 -0.73 8.31 -6.45
C ILE A 37 0.29 9.05 -7.32
N GLN A 38 0.02 9.16 -8.60
CA GLN A 38 0.98 9.77 -9.53
C GLN A 38 1.14 11.27 -9.31
N ASN A 39 0.13 11.90 -8.73
CA ASN A 39 0.22 13.33 -8.40
C ASN A 39 0.94 13.58 -7.09
N GLY A 40 1.40 12.53 -6.39
CA GLY A 40 2.13 12.70 -5.15
C GLY A 40 1.25 12.95 -3.94
N ASN A 41 -0.04 12.61 -4.04
CA ASN A 41 -0.99 12.90 -2.97
C ASN A 41 -1.11 11.76 -1.96
N VAL A 42 -0.32 10.72 -2.11
CA VAL A 42 -0.40 9.54 -1.26
C VAL A 42 0.97 9.28 -0.63
N ARG A 43 1.00 9.10 0.68
CA ARG A 43 2.23 8.75 1.39
C ARG A 43 2.07 7.38 2.03
N VAL A 44 3.15 6.62 2.02
CA VAL A 44 3.19 5.33 2.70
C VAL A 44 4.30 5.42 3.74
N ASN A 45 3.92 5.23 5.00
CA ASN A 45 4.86 5.31 6.12
C ASN A 45 5.64 6.64 6.10
N GLY A 46 4.91 7.72 5.78
CA GLY A 46 5.47 9.06 5.83
C GLY A 46 6.17 9.54 4.58
N GLU A 47 6.29 8.71 3.56
CA GLU A 47 6.99 9.06 2.32
C GLU A 47 6.06 9.00 1.13
N VAL A 48 6.20 9.96 0.21
CA VAL A 48 5.39 9.97 -1.01
C VAL A 48 5.66 8.70 -1.80
N GLU A 49 4.58 8.00 -2.17
CA GLU A 49 4.67 6.79 -2.95
C GLU A 49 4.04 7.03 -4.32
N LEU A 50 4.81 6.81 -5.39
CA LEU A 50 4.35 7.04 -6.74
C LEU A 50 3.99 5.76 -7.49
N ARG A 51 4.24 4.59 -6.89
CA ARG A 51 3.98 3.31 -7.54
C ARG A 51 2.61 2.80 -7.11
N ARG A 52 1.66 2.77 -8.04
CA ARG A 52 0.30 2.34 -7.70
C ARG A 52 0.24 0.87 -7.31
N ARG A 53 1.22 0.08 -7.72
CA ARG A 53 1.24 -1.35 -7.41
C ARG A 53 2.12 -1.69 -6.22
N LYS A 54 2.51 -0.67 -5.45
CA LYS A 54 3.26 -0.89 -4.22
C LYS A 54 2.51 -1.87 -3.33
N LYS A 55 3.17 -2.91 -2.88
CA LYS A 55 2.57 -3.90 -1.98
C LYS A 55 2.61 -3.37 -0.57
N LEU A 56 1.44 -3.37 0.07
CA LEU A 56 1.29 -2.95 1.46
C LEU A 56 1.07 -4.19 2.32
N HIS A 57 1.56 -4.11 3.54
CA HIS A 57 1.43 -5.19 4.50
C HIS A 57 0.77 -4.67 5.76
N GLU A 58 0.33 -5.60 6.60
CA GLU A 58 -0.26 -5.25 7.88
C GLU A 58 0.61 -4.25 8.62
N GLY A 59 -0.01 -3.19 9.12
CA GLY A 59 0.69 -2.18 9.89
C GLY A 59 1.23 -1.03 9.07
N ASP A 60 1.28 -1.15 7.73
CA ASP A 60 1.69 -0.02 6.91
C ASP A 60 0.68 1.11 7.04
N GLU A 61 1.18 2.35 7.09
CA GLU A 61 0.35 3.54 7.22
C GLU A 61 0.28 4.24 5.88
N VAL A 62 -0.94 4.49 5.44
CA VAL A 62 -1.18 5.18 4.17
C VAL A 62 -1.88 6.49 4.47
N GLU A 63 -1.26 7.59 4.06
CA GLU A 63 -1.83 8.92 4.25
C GLU A 63 -2.46 9.40 2.95
N LEU A 64 -3.71 9.84 3.03
CA LEU A 64 -4.48 10.30 1.90
C LEU A 64 -5.28 11.52 2.34
N GLU A 65 -5.00 12.66 1.73
CA GLU A 65 -5.75 13.90 1.99
C GLU A 65 -5.82 14.24 3.48
N GLY A 66 -4.69 14.06 4.16
CA GLY A 66 -4.60 14.42 5.58
C GLY A 66 -5.10 13.36 6.53
N GLU A 67 -5.61 12.25 6.03
CA GLU A 67 -6.07 11.15 6.86
C GLU A 67 -5.12 9.98 6.76
N VAL A 68 -4.89 9.31 7.87
CA VAL A 68 -4.01 8.15 7.92
C VAL A 68 -4.85 6.90 8.08
N PHE A 69 -4.61 5.94 7.20
CA PHE A 69 -5.27 4.63 7.25
C PHE A 69 -4.20 3.57 7.49
N VAL A 70 -4.46 2.66 8.40
CA VAL A 70 -3.52 1.59 8.73
C VAL A 70 -4.02 0.31 8.08
N VAL A 71 -3.11 -0.42 7.42
CA VAL A 71 -3.47 -1.68 6.79
C VAL A 71 -3.75 -2.70 7.88
N ALA A 72 -4.98 -3.20 7.89
CA ALA A 72 -5.42 -4.16 8.90
C ALA A 72 -4.89 -5.55 8.59
N PRO A 73 -4.86 -6.44 9.60
CA PRO A 73 -4.49 -7.83 9.36
C PRO A 73 -5.44 -8.49 8.37
N ALA A 74 -4.89 -9.38 7.56
CA ALA A 74 -5.68 -10.12 6.57
C ALA A 74 -6.55 -11.18 7.23
#